data_a8a222d3fc45b6debe480be9ae88a577
#
_entry.id   a8a222d3fc45b6debe480be9ae88a577
#
_cell.length_a   1.000
_cell.length_b   1.000
_cell.length_c   1.000
_cell.angle_alpha   90.00
_cell.angle_beta   90.00
_cell.angle_gamma   90.00
#
_symmetry.space_group_name_H-M   'P 1'
#
loop_
_entity.id
_entity.type
_entity.pdbx_description
1 polymer ?
#
loop_
_entity_poly.entity_id
_entity_poly.type
_entity_poly.pdbx_seq_one_letter_code
_entity_poly.pdbx_strand_id
1 'polypeptide(L)'
;STSGSSIKEWNDLCKSENYKVKTKTICCYPTENNFIESHIHLIKKIIKNLENKNFKLLFSAHGLPENKIKKGDPYQWQIEQTVEGIMSKLTNENLDYIISYQSRVGPLKWIGPSTDAEIIKYSKENKGIVIVPIAFVSEHSETLVELDIEYKKLAEKNGCNFYKRVPALGVE
;
A
#
# COMPACT_ATOMS: atom_id res chain seq x y z
N SER A 1 8.88 13.29 3.24
CA SER A 1 8.12 12.16 3.78
C SER A 1 7.62 12.46 5.19
N THR A 2 6.57 11.79 5.64
CA THR A 2 5.97 11.97 6.98
C THR A 2 7.00 11.75 8.10
N SER A 3 7.80 10.69 8.01
CA SER A 3 8.85 10.40 8.99
C SER A 3 9.92 11.50 9.05
N GLY A 4 10.29 12.07 7.91
CA GLY A 4 11.30 13.16 7.87
C GLY A 4 10.81 14.42 8.58
N SER A 5 9.55 14.83 8.42
CA SER A 5 8.99 15.97 9.12
C SER A 5 8.85 15.73 10.62
N SER A 6 8.37 14.55 11.04
CA SER A 6 8.26 14.19 12.47
C SER A 6 9.61 14.11 13.17
N ILE A 7 10.64 13.56 12.52
CA ILE A 7 12.00 13.51 13.07
C ILE A 7 12.57 14.91 13.20
N LYS A 8 12.35 15.77 12.21
CA LYS A 8 12.80 17.17 12.29
C LYS A 8 12.12 17.89 13.45
N GLU A 9 10.80 17.82 13.57
CA GLU A 9 10.02 18.44 14.66
C GLU A 9 10.49 17.93 16.03
N TRP A 10 10.66 16.62 16.19
CA TRP A 10 11.23 16.02 17.40
C TRP A 10 12.60 16.64 17.77
N ASN A 11 13.50 16.74 16.81
CA ASN A 11 14.82 17.30 17.06
C ASN A 11 14.77 18.80 17.41
N ASP A 12 13.86 19.56 16.78
CA ASP A 12 13.70 20.98 17.03
C ASP A 12 13.11 21.21 18.44
N LEU A 13 12.12 20.42 18.86
CA LEU A 13 11.54 20.44 20.21
C LEU A 13 12.58 20.03 21.27
N CYS A 14 13.33 18.97 21.05
CA CYS A 14 14.41 18.59 21.98
C CYS A 14 15.41 19.72 22.21
N LYS A 15 15.74 20.48 21.17
CA LYS A 15 16.63 21.65 21.29
C LYS A 15 15.98 22.80 22.04
N SER A 16 14.74 23.17 21.70
CA SER A 16 14.03 24.29 22.33
C SER A 16 13.79 24.08 23.81
N GLU A 17 13.43 22.85 24.19
CA GLU A 17 13.15 22.48 25.59
C GLU A 17 14.40 22.03 26.38
N ASN A 18 15.60 22.11 25.75
CA ASN A 18 16.86 21.59 26.32
C ASN A 18 16.73 20.13 26.80
N TYR A 19 15.92 19.35 26.07
CA TYR A 19 15.66 17.94 26.41
C TYR A 19 16.76 17.04 25.82
N LYS A 20 17.63 16.54 26.72
CA LYS A 20 18.78 15.70 26.32
C LYS A 20 18.41 14.22 26.43
N VAL A 21 17.86 13.68 25.35
CA VAL A 21 17.55 12.25 25.26
C VAL A 21 18.30 11.60 24.10
N LYS A 22 18.82 10.39 24.30
CA LYS A 22 19.44 9.61 23.23
C LYS A 22 18.37 9.08 22.29
N THR A 23 18.26 9.67 21.11
CA THR A 23 17.30 9.26 20.08
C THR A 23 18.00 8.42 19.01
N LYS A 24 17.40 7.25 18.70
CA LYS A 24 17.73 6.46 17.50
C LYS A 24 16.58 6.57 16.53
N THR A 25 16.88 6.89 15.28
CA THR A 25 15.87 7.01 14.22
C THR A 25 16.07 5.92 13.18
N ILE A 26 14.96 5.32 12.71
CA ILE A 26 14.92 4.43 11.56
C ILE A 26 14.37 5.24 10.40
N CYS A 27 15.18 5.49 9.39
CA CYS A 27 14.79 6.28 8.22
C CYS A 27 13.68 5.61 7.41
N CYS A 28 13.91 4.36 7.04
CA CYS A 28 13.03 3.56 6.18
C CYS A 28 13.43 2.08 6.24
N TYR A 29 12.49 1.20 5.87
CA TYR A 29 12.70 -0.25 5.90
C TYR A 29 11.95 -1.01 4.80
N PRO A 30 11.95 -0.51 3.52
CA PRO A 30 11.11 -1.08 2.45
C PRO A 30 11.48 -2.52 2.09
N THR A 31 12.71 -2.94 2.37
CA THR A 31 13.22 -4.28 2.05
C THR A 31 13.57 -5.10 3.29
N GLU A 32 13.14 -4.64 4.49
CA GLU A 32 13.38 -5.38 5.72
C GLU A 32 12.63 -6.73 5.69
N ASN A 33 13.32 -7.80 6.05
CA ASN A 33 12.83 -9.15 5.83
C ASN A 33 11.54 -9.46 6.61
N ASN A 34 11.48 -9.10 7.89
CA ASN A 34 10.27 -9.36 8.70
C ASN A 34 9.09 -8.54 8.23
N PHE A 35 9.32 -7.30 7.76
CA PHE A 35 8.29 -6.47 7.16
C PHE A 35 7.68 -7.12 5.91
N ILE A 36 8.53 -7.67 5.04
CA ILE A 36 8.10 -8.40 3.83
C ILE A 36 7.37 -9.70 4.23
N GLU A 37 7.90 -10.48 5.17
CA GLU A 37 7.28 -11.74 5.63
C GLU A 37 5.90 -11.52 6.27
N SER A 38 5.71 -10.44 7.02
CA SER A 38 4.41 -10.09 7.60
C SER A 38 3.37 -9.81 6.51
N HIS A 39 3.73 -9.09 5.45
CA HIS A 39 2.86 -8.92 4.29
C HIS A 39 2.52 -10.25 3.61
N ILE A 40 3.51 -11.10 3.39
CA ILE A 40 3.34 -12.42 2.78
C ILE A 40 2.39 -13.28 3.62
N HIS A 41 2.56 -13.29 4.95
CA HIS A 41 1.69 -14.02 5.87
C HIS A 41 0.22 -13.60 5.70
N LEU A 42 -0.06 -12.31 5.75
CA LEU A 42 -1.42 -11.77 5.60
C LEU A 42 -2.01 -12.03 4.21
N ILE A 43 -1.22 -11.87 3.15
CA ILE A 43 -1.65 -12.18 1.77
C ILE A 43 -2.02 -13.66 1.67
N LYS A 44 -1.14 -14.57 2.10
CA LYS A 44 -1.39 -16.03 2.07
C LYS A 44 -2.64 -16.42 2.85
N LYS A 45 -2.90 -15.80 4.00
CA LYS A 45 -4.10 -16.03 4.82
C LYS A 45 -5.39 -15.74 4.04
N ILE A 46 -5.37 -14.71 3.18
CA ILE A 46 -6.53 -14.37 2.33
C ILE A 46 -6.62 -15.29 1.13
N ILE A 47 -5.53 -15.45 0.35
CA ILE A 47 -5.59 -16.18 -0.93
C ILE A 47 -5.80 -17.68 -0.76
N LYS A 48 -5.36 -18.27 0.36
CA LYS A 48 -5.57 -19.69 0.69
C LYS A 48 -7.06 -20.07 0.74
N ASN A 49 -7.90 -19.14 1.17
CA ASN A 49 -9.35 -19.35 1.35
C ASN A 49 -10.17 -18.96 0.12
N LEU A 50 -9.52 -18.60 -1.00
CA LEU A 50 -10.24 -18.26 -2.22
C LEU A 50 -10.52 -19.53 -3.04
N GLU A 51 -11.78 -19.80 -3.32
CA GLU A 51 -12.21 -20.87 -4.22
C GLU A 51 -11.86 -20.55 -5.67
N ASN A 52 -12.11 -19.30 -6.09
CA ASN A 52 -11.77 -18.81 -7.42
C ASN A 52 -10.37 -18.19 -7.44
N LYS A 53 -9.49 -18.74 -8.29
CA LYS A 53 -8.11 -18.27 -8.47
C LYS A 53 -7.94 -17.24 -9.60
N ASN A 54 -9.02 -16.88 -10.32
CA ASN A 54 -8.99 -15.82 -11.33
C ASN A 54 -9.17 -14.46 -10.67
N PHE A 55 -8.08 -13.90 -10.14
CA PHE A 55 -8.07 -12.59 -9.48
C PHE A 55 -6.80 -11.79 -9.80
N LYS A 56 -6.88 -10.49 -9.57
CA LYS A 56 -5.76 -9.55 -9.59
C LYS A 56 -5.34 -9.22 -8.15
N LEU A 57 -4.06 -9.39 -7.83
CA LEU A 57 -3.48 -8.89 -6.59
C LEU A 57 -3.11 -7.42 -6.79
N LEU A 58 -3.80 -6.52 -6.11
CA LEU A 58 -3.70 -5.08 -6.30
C LEU A 58 -3.00 -4.45 -5.09
N PHE A 59 -1.72 -4.14 -5.21
CA PHE A 59 -0.98 -3.41 -4.18
C PHE A 59 -1.36 -1.93 -4.26
N SER A 60 -2.09 -1.44 -3.26
CA SER A 60 -2.53 -0.05 -3.19
C SER A 60 -1.72 0.74 -2.18
N ALA A 61 -1.07 1.80 -2.63
CA ALA A 61 -0.35 2.75 -1.82
C ALA A 61 -1.00 4.14 -1.91
N HIS A 62 -0.79 4.98 -0.91
CA HIS A 62 -1.23 6.38 -1.01
C HIS A 62 -0.52 7.10 -2.17
N GLY A 63 -1.28 7.83 -2.98
CA GLY A 63 -0.72 8.60 -4.10
C GLY A 63 0.19 9.74 -3.64
N LEU A 64 1.17 10.08 -4.46
CA LEU A 64 1.95 11.31 -4.33
C LEU A 64 1.91 12.09 -5.64
N PRO A 65 1.96 13.44 -5.57
CA PRO A 65 2.13 14.25 -6.77
C PRO A 65 3.45 13.91 -7.49
N GLU A 66 3.42 13.74 -8.81
CA GLU A 66 4.60 13.41 -9.63
C GLU A 66 5.79 14.35 -9.39
N ASN A 67 5.52 15.64 -9.12
CA ASN A 67 6.56 16.61 -8.88
C ASN A 67 7.39 16.34 -7.61
N LYS A 68 6.85 15.60 -6.64
CA LYS A 68 7.60 15.17 -5.45
C LYS A 68 8.62 14.08 -5.84
N ILE A 69 8.19 13.11 -6.62
CA ILE A 69 9.07 12.05 -7.12
C ILE A 69 10.18 12.62 -8.01
N LYS A 70 9.82 13.55 -8.93
CA LYS A 70 10.82 14.23 -9.78
C LYS A 70 11.83 15.05 -9.00
N LYS A 71 11.50 15.48 -7.77
CA LYS A 71 12.42 16.16 -6.84
C LYS A 71 13.25 15.19 -5.98
N GLY A 72 13.17 13.90 -6.26
CA GLY A 72 13.99 12.88 -5.59
C GLY A 72 13.34 12.24 -4.35
N ASP A 73 12.02 12.36 -4.15
CA ASP A 73 11.35 11.60 -3.09
C ASP A 73 11.41 10.10 -3.41
N PRO A 74 11.98 9.25 -2.56
CA PRO A 74 12.19 7.84 -2.84
C PRO A 74 10.93 6.99 -2.68
N TYR A 75 9.79 7.56 -2.30
CA TYR A 75 8.58 6.83 -1.90
C TYR A 75 8.12 5.81 -2.94
N GLN A 76 8.00 6.21 -4.20
CA GLN A 76 7.56 5.31 -5.27
C GLN A 76 8.50 4.12 -5.42
N TRP A 77 9.79 4.37 -5.49
CA TRP A 77 10.82 3.33 -5.56
C TRP A 77 10.76 2.40 -4.32
N GLN A 78 10.56 2.95 -3.12
CA GLN A 78 10.44 2.14 -1.90
C GLN A 78 9.23 1.19 -1.95
N ILE A 79 8.08 1.65 -2.46
CA ILE A 79 6.91 0.80 -2.67
C ILE A 79 7.23 -0.33 -3.66
N GLU A 80 7.84 0.00 -4.79
CA GLU A 80 8.24 -0.97 -5.80
C GLU A 80 9.18 -2.04 -5.23
N GLN A 81 10.19 -1.63 -4.43
CA GLN A 81 11.11 -2.57 -3.77
C GLN A 81 10.41 -3.48 -2.75
N THR A 82 9.45 -2.96 -1.99
CA THR A 82 8.67 -3.77 -1.06
C THR A 82 7.84 -4.81 -1.80
N VAL A 83 7.14 -4.41 -2.86
CA VAL A 83 6.31 -5.32 -3.67
C VAL A 83 7.18 -6.36 -4.38
N GLU A 84 8.32 -5.98 -4.93
CA GLU A 84 9.28 -6.90 -5.54
C GLU A 84 9.76 -7.95 -4.51
N GLY A 85 10.11 -7.52 -3.30
CA GLY A 85 10.50 -8.42 -2.20
C GLY A 85 9.39 -9.40 -1.83
N ILE A 86 8.13 -8.96 -1.78
CA ILE A 86 6.97 -9.81 -1.52
C ILE A 86 6.78 -10.81 -2.66
N MET A 87 6.74 -10.35 -3.90
CA MET A 87 6.44 -11.18 -5.06
C MET A 87 7.55 -12.18 -5.36
N SER A 88 8.82 -11.85 -5.12
CA SER A 88 9.94 -12.78 -5.27
C SER A 88 9.85 -14.00 -4.35
N LYS A 89 9.13 -13.89 -3.22
CA LYS A 89 8.89 -14.98 -2.27
C LYS A 89 7.53 -15.68 -2.47
N LEU A 90 6.66 -15.12 -3.30
CA LEU A 90 5.36 -15.69 -3.68
C LEU A 90 5.39 -16.40 -5.05
N THR A 91 6.54 -16.72 -5.58
CA THR A 91 6.73 -17.29 -6.93
C THR A 91 5.93 -18.57 -7.20
N ASN A 92 5.73 -19.40 -6.18
CA ASN A 92 4.97 -20.64 -6.31
C ASN A 92 3.46 -20.47 -6.53
N GLU A 93 2.95 -19.24 -6.32
CA GLU A 93 1.51 -18.93 -6.43
C GLU A 93 1.11 -18.43 -7.84
N ASN A 94 2.07 -18.13 -8.71
CA ASN A 94 1.86 -17.58 -10.07
C ASN A 94 0.81 -16.45 -10.10
N LEU A 95 0.95 -15.48 -9.18
CA LEU A 95 -0.03 -14.41 -8.96
C LEU A 95 0.11 -13.30 -10.00
N ASP A 96 -1.00 -12.92 -10.63
CA ASP A 96 -1.10 -11.73 -11.47
C ASP A 96 -1.28 -10.49 -10.59
N TYR A 97 -0.33 -9.55 -10.61
CA TYR A 97 -0.34 -8.39 -9.71
C TYR A 97 -0.10 -7.05 -10.41
N ILE A 98 -0.43 -5.98 -9.70
CA ILE A 98 -0.13 -4.61 -10.09
C ILE A 98 0.05 -3.72 -8.87
N ILE A 99 0.90 -2.69 -8.99
CA ILE A 99 1.02 -1.60 -8.02
C ILE A 99 0.15 -0.44 -8.50
N SER A 100 -0.64 0.14 -7.62
CA SER A 100 -1.53 1.27 -7.89
C SER A 100 -1.54 2.27 -6.75
N TYR A 101 -2.07 3.47 -7.01
CA TYR A 101 -2.03 4.57 -6.06
C TYR A 101 -3.41 5.15 -5.82
N GLN A 102 -3.82 5.20 -4.54
CA GLN A 102 -5.12 5.69 -4.07
C GLN A 102 -5.09 7.13 -3.56
N SER A 103 -6.23 7.65 -3.09
CA SER A 103 -6.36 8.95 -2.41
C SER A 103 -5.85 10.14 -3.26
N ARG A 104 -6.09 10.09 -4.56
CA ARG A 104 -5.66 11.10 -5.54
C ARG A 104 -6.71 12.18 -5.63
N VAL A 105 -6.47 13.33 -4.98
CA VAL A 105 -7.43 14.43 -4.91
C VAL A 105 -6.92 15.71 -5.57
N GLY A 106 -7.86 16.49 -6.14
CA GLY A 106 -7.58 17.80 -6.75
C GLY A 106 -6.87 17.71 -8.11
N PRO A 107 -6.44 18.86 -8.67
CA PRO A 107 -5.98 18.99 -10.05
C PRO A 107 -4.52 18.63 -10.28
N LEU A 108 -3.82 18.11 -9.28
CA LEU A 108 -2.41 17.76 -9.40
C LEU A 108 -2.21 16.51 -10.27
N LYS A 109 -1.07 16.44 -10.93
CA LYS A 109 -0.64 15.23 -11.61
C LYS A 109 -0.03 14.28 -10.60
N TRP A 110 -0.65 13.12 -10.45
CA TRP A 110 -0.31 12.09 -9.46
C TRP A 110 0.44 10.93 -10.11
N ILE A 111 1.29 10.26 -9.33
CA ILE A 111 1.85 8.97 -9.74
C ILE A 111 0.72 7.96 -10.00
N GLY A 112 0.97 7.00 -10.88
CA GLY A 112 -0.04 6.04 -11.31
C GLY A 112 0.52 4.65 -11.57
N PRO A 113 -0.36 3.75 -11.96
CA PRO A 113 -1.79 3.90 -12.25
C PRO A 113 -2.64 4.17 -11.01
N SER A 114 -3.86 4.72 -11.20
CA SER A 114 -4.77 4.96 -10.10
C SER A 114 -5.50 3.68 -9.68
N THR A 115 -5.71 3.49 -8.38
CA THR A 115 -6.34 2.28 -7.84
C THR A 115 -7.77 2.10 -8.34
N ASP A 116 -8.55 3.17 -8.39
CA ASP A 116 -9.93 3.17 -8.91
C ASP A 116 -10.00 2.74 -10.39
N ALA A 117 -9.10 3.25 -11.24
CA ALA A 117 -9.06 2.86 -12.65
C ALA A 117 -8.71 1.37 -12.82
N GLU A 118 -7.75 0.85 -12.06
CA GLU A 118 -7.38 -0.57 -12.11
C GLU A 118 -8.50 -1.47 -11.57
N ILE A 119 -9.21 -1.05 -10.52
CA ILE A 119 -10.40 -1.75 -10.03
C ILE A 119 -11.46 -1.85 -11.13
N ILE A 120 -11.81 -0.74 -11.77
CA ILE A 120 -12.79 -0.72 -12.87
C ILE A 120 -12.37 -1.64 -14.01
N LYS A 121 -11.10 -1.58 -14.42
CA LYS A 121 -10.54 -2.38 -15.50
C LYS A 121 -10.68 -3.88 -15.22
N TYR A 122 -10.16 -4.36 -14.09
CA TYR A 122 -10.17 -5.79 -13.79
C TYR A 122 -11.55 -6.32 -13.41
N SER A 123 -12.41 -5.48 -12.84
CA SER A 123 -13.82 -5.83 -12.63
C SER A 123 -14.54 -6.10 -13.95
N LYS A 124 -14.35 -5.27 -14.97
CA LYS A 124 -14.91 -5.47 -16.32
C LYS A 124 -14.36 -6.71 -17.03
N GLU A 125 -13.15 -7.16 -16.66
CA GLU A 125 -12.57 -8.43 -17.11
C GLU A 125 -13.12 -9.64 -16.35
N ASN A 126 -14.13 -9.45 -15.47
CA ASN A 126 -14.72 -10.48 -14.61
C ASN A 126 -13.67 -11.18 -13.72
N LYS A 127 -12.63 -10.46 -13.31
CA LYS A 127 -11.66 -10.94 -12.32
C LYS A 127 -12.11 -10.61 -10.90
N GLY A 128 -11.69 -11.43 -9.94
CA GLY A 128 -11.69 -11.05 -8.53
C GLY A 128 -10.60 -10.02 -8.24
N ILE A 129 -10.73 -9.29 -7.16
CA ILE A 129 -9.73 -8.34 -6.68
C ILE A 129 -9.34 -8.69 -5.25
N VAL A 130 -8.04 -8.87 -5.03
CA VAL A 130 -7.44 -8.92 -3.70
C VAL A 130 -6.59 -7.67 -3.54
N ILE A 131 -7.06 -6.70 -2.72
CA ILE A 131 -6.34 -5.43 -2.51
C ILE A 131 -5.46 -5.50 -1.26
N VAL A 132 -4.23 -5.04 -1.38
CA VAL A 132 -3.20 -5.03 -0.34
C VAL A 132 -2.80 -3.59 -0.03
N PRO A 133 -3.07 -3.05 1.17
CA PRO A 133 -2.65 -1.71 1.58
C PRO A 133 -1.15 -1.70 1.90
N ILE A 134 -0.30 -1.54 0.87
CA ILE A 134 1.14 -1.78 0.98
C ILE A 134 1.92 -0.73 1.78
N ALA A 135 1.44 0.51 1.84
CA ALA A 135 2.11 1.61 2.53
C ALA A 135 1.45 1.97 3.87
N PHE A 136 0.58 1.11 4.37
CA PHE A 136 -0.22 1.34 5.57
C PHE A 136 0.11 0.31 6.64
N VAL A 137 0.66 0.76 7.76
CA VAL A 137 1.02 -0.11 8.88
C VAL A 137 -0.08 -0.24 9.92
N SER A 138 -1.11 0.60 9.87
CA SER A 138 -2.28 0.56 10.75
C SER A 138 -3.56 0.82 9.97
N GLU A 139 -4.68 0.34 10.51
CA GLU A 139 -6.00 0.64 9.98
C GLU A 139 -6.40 2.08 10.29
N HIS A 140 -6.99 2.77 9.32
CA HIS A 140 -7.53 4.13 9.43
C HIS A 140 -8.53 4.40 8.29
N SER A 141 -8.99 5.66 8.12
CA SER A 141 -10.01 6.00 7.12
C SER A 141 -9.66 5.59 5.68
N GLU A 142 -8.40 5.68 5.30
CA GLU A 142 -7.95 5.31 3.95
C GLU A 142 -7.93 3.78 3.71
N THR A 143 -7.98 2.97 4.75
CA THR A 143 -8.11 1.52 4.65
C THR A 143 -9.56 1.06 4.93
N LEU A 144 -10.18 1.56 6.00
CA LEU A 144 -11.50 1.10 6.43
C LEU A 144 -12.66 1.75 5.65
N VAL A 145 -12.48 2.97 5.12
CA VAL A 145 -13.51 3.65 4.32
C VAL A 145 -13.19 3.51 2.84
N GLU A 146 -12.04 4.02 2.40
CA GLU A 146 -11.69 4.05 0.98
C GLU A 146 -11.59 2.63 0.39
N LEU A 147 -10.82 1.72 1.04
CA LEU A 147 -10.65 0.35 0.51
C LEU A 147 -11.84 -0.56 0.83
N ASP A 148 -12.37 -0.56 2.06
CA ASP A 148 -13.42 -1.52 2.44
C ASP A 148 -14.81 -1.12 1.97
N ILE A 149 -15.10 0.18 1.82
CA ILE A 149 -16.44 0.66 1.46
C ILE A 149 -16.46 1.19 0.03
N GLU A 150 -15.65 2.22 -0.28
CA GLU A 150 -15.75 2.92 -1.56
C GLU A 150 -15.26 2.05 -2.71
N TYR A 151 -14.07 1.47 -2.61
CA TYR A 151 -13.50 0.62 -3.66
C TYR A 151 -14.21 -0.71 -3.78
N LYS A 152 -14.72 -1.28 -2.69
CA LYS A 152 -15.58 -2.46 -2.76
C LYS A 152 -16.85 -2.17 -3.56
N LYS A 153 -17.57 -1.07 -3.25
CA LYS A 153 -18.74 -0.64 -4.02
C LYS A 153 -18.42 -0.39 -5.50
N LEU A 154 -17.24 0.23 -5.77
CA LEU A 154 -16.78 0.47 -7.13
C LEU A 154 -16.55 -0.84 -7.89
N ALA A 155 -15.93 -1.83 -7.26
CA ALA A 155 -15.68 -3.15 -7.83
C ALA A 155 -17.01 -3.87 -8.13
N GLU A 156 -17.91 -3.92 -7.16
CA GLU A 156 -19.24 -4.54 -7.30
C GLU A 156 -20.05 -3.90 -8.43
N LYS A 157 -20.07 -2.56 -8.50
CA LYS A 157 -20.77 -1.80 -9.56
C LYS A 157 -20.25 -2.13 -10.96
N ASN A 158 -18.96 -2.49 -11.09
CA ASN A 158 -18.31 -2.80 -12.37
C ASN A 158 -18.23 -4.31 -12.68
N GLY A 159 -18.93 -5.16 -11.93
CA GLY A 159 -19.04 -6.58 -12.21
C GLY A 159 -17.87 -7.43 -11.69
N CYS A 160 -17.19 -6.97 -10.65
CA CYS A 160 -16.14 -7.73 -10.00
C CYS A 160 -16.67 -9.06 -9.47
N ASN A 161 -15.97 -10.16 -9.77
CA ASN A 161 -16.36 -11.49 -9.34
C ASN A 161 -16.36 -11.63 -7.81
N PHE A 162 -15.34 -11.10 -7.16
CA PHE A 162 -15.26 -10.92 -5.71
C PHE A 162 -14.25 -9.82 -5.36
N TYR A 163 -14.42 -9.23 -4.18
CA TYR A 163 -13.48 -8.24 -3.63
C TYR A 163 -13.07 -8.64 -2.21
N LYS A 164 -11.79 -8.72 -1.96
CA LYS A 164 -11.20 -9.01 -0.64
C LYS A 164 -10.08 -8.03 -0.35
N ARG A 165 -9.99 -7.57 0.89
CA ARG A 165 -8.87 -6.75 1.35
C ARG A 165 -7.98 -7.53 2.32
N VAL A 166 -6.68 -7.41 2.13
CA VAL A 166 -5.68 -7.85 3.10
C VAL A 166 -5.61 -6.81 4.21
N PRO A 167 -5.65 -7.17 5.49
CA PRO A 167 -5.51 -6.20 6.59
C PRO A 167 -4.22 -5.40 6.51
N ALA A 168 -4.21 -4.18 7.07
CA ALA A 168 -2.95 -3.49 7.36
C ALA A 168 -2.15 -4.28 8.40
N LEU A 169 -0.83 -4.11 8.44
CA LEU A 169 0.07 -4.96 9.24
C LEU A 169 -0.28 -4.97 10.74
N GLY A 170 -0.64 -3.81 11.31
CA GLY A 170 -0.91 -3.73 12.75
C GLY A 170 0.32 -4.10 13.57
N VAL A 171 0.20 -5.17 14.33
CA VAL A 171 1.24 -5.71 15.23
C VAL A 171 1.71 -7.11 14.83
N GLU A 172 1.52 -7.50 13.57
CA GLU A 172 1.95 -8.80 13.02
C GLU A 172 3.48 -9.01 13.09
#